data_20443b50dbfedfd58a2e8d5952e63555
#
_entry.id   20443b50dbfedfd58a2e8d5952e63555
#
_cell.length_a   1.000
_cell.length_b   1.000
_cell.length_c   1.000
_cell.angle_alpha   90.00
_cell.angle_beta   90.00
_cell.angle_gamma   90.00
#
_symmetry.space_group_name_H-M   'P 1'
#
loop_
_entity.id
_entity.type
_entity.pdbx_description
1 polymer ?
#
loop_
_entity_poly.entity_id
_entity_poly.type
_entity_poly.pdbx_seq_one_letter_code
_entity_poly.pdbx_strand_id
1 'polypeptide(L)'
;KMEKRLFTSESVTEGHPDKICDQISDAILDELMRQDPMSRVACETAITTGLVLVMGEITTKGYVDIQKVVRETIREIGYDRAKYGFDCDTCGVITALDEQSADIALGVDKALEAKENKMTDEEIDAIGAGDQGMMFGYATNETEEYMPYPISLAHKLARKLTEVRKNGTLKYLRPDGKSQVTVEYDENGKPSRLDAVVLSTQHDPEVSQEQIHEDIKKYVFDTVLPQDMIDENTKFFVNPTGRFVIGGPHGDSGLTGRKIIVDTYGGYARHGGGAFSGKDCTKVDRSAAYAARYVAKNIVAAGLADKCEIQLSYAIGVAHPTSVMVDTFGTGKLNDEKLVEIIRENFDLRPAGIIKMLDLRRPIYKQTAAYGHFGRNDIDVPWEKTDKVEMLKKYM
;
A
#
# COMPACT_ATOMS: atom_id res chain seq x y z
N LYS A 1 27.02 7.53 -26.94
CA LYS A 1 25.81 8.11 -26.32
C LYS A 1 25.57 7.29 -25.05
N MET A 2 25.68 7.91 -23.87
CA MET A 2 25.32 7.26 -22.62
C MET A 2 23.85 6.92 -22.68
N GLU A 3 23.50 5.69 -22.35
CA GLU A 3 22.12 5.22 -22.34
C GLU A 3 21.38 5.91 -21.19
N LYS A 4 20.26 6.53 -21.50
CA LYS A 4 19.45 7.25 -20.50
C LYS A 4 18.85 6.24 -19.52
N ARG A 5 18.90 6.56 -18.21
CA ARG A 5 18.30 5.71 -17.21
C ARG A 5 16.79 5.97 -17.15
N LEU A 6 16.00 5.00 -17.55
CA LEU A 6 14.55 5.01 -17.45
C LEU A 6 14.09 4.11 -16.31
N PHE A 7 13.09 4.56 -15.56
CA PHE A 7 12.43 3.73 -14.55
C PHE A 7 10.92 3.85 -14.66
N THR A 8 10.23 2.70 -14.63
CA THR A 8 8.78 2.62 -14.80
C THR A 8 8.11 2.03 -13.57
N SER A 9 7.04 2.67 -13.12
CA SER A 9 6.13 2.15 -12.10
C SER A 9 4.70 2.19 -12.61
N GLU A 10 3.88 1.27 -12.08
CA GLU A 10 2.45 1.22 -12.38
C GLU A 10 1.61 1.35 -11.11
N SER A 11 0.37 1.78 -11.28
CA SER A 11 -0.67 1.75 -10.25
C SER A 11 -2.00 1.33 -10.87
N VAL A 12 -2.95 1.03 -10.00
CA VAL A 12 -4.30 0.63 -10.39
C VAL A 12 -5.33 1.42 -9.59
N THR A 13 -6.53 1.57 -10.14
CA THR A 13 -7.65 2.17 -9.41
C THR A 13 -8.23 1.20 -8.37
N GLU A 14 -9.05 1.72 -7.50
CA GLU A 14 -9.79 0.92 -6.50
C GLU A 14 -10.75 -0.11 -7.10
N GLY A 15 -11.11 0.03 -8.38
CA GLY A 15 -11.96 -0.91 -9.12
C GLY A 15 -11.22 -2.06 -9.81
N HIS A 16 -9.89 -2.10 -9.73
CA HIS A 16 -9.12 -3.26 -10.18
C HIS A 16 -9.43 -4.48 -9.31
N PRO A 17 -9.63 -5.70 -9.87
CA PRO A 17 -10.06 -6.87 -9.12
C PRO A 17 -9.21 -7.20 -7.89
N ASP A 18 -7.88 -7.17 -8.01
CA ASP A 18 -7.00 -7.41 -6.87
C ASP A 18 -7.17 -6.33 -5.78
N LYS A 19 -7.39 -5.07 -6.19
CA LYS A 19 -7.59 -3.97 -5.23
C LYS A 19 -8.97 -4.00 -4.58
N ILE A 20 -9.99 -4.49 -5.25
CA ILE A 20 -11.29 -4.77 -4.61
C ILE A 20 -11.09 -5.77 -3.47
N CYS A 21 -10.33 -6.84 -3.71
CA CYS A 21 -10.03 -7.85 -2.69
C CYS A 21 -9.27 -7.27 -1.49
N ASP A 22 -8.25 -6.46 -1.74
CA ASP A 22 -7.50 -5.78 -0.69
C ASP A 22 -8.40 -4.88 0.16
N GLN A 23 -9.28 -4.11 -0.47
CA GLN A 23 -10.24 -3.23 0.22
C GLN A 23 -11.27 -3.99 1.04
N ILE A 24 -11.78 -5.11 0.53
CA ILE A 24 -12.71 -5.97 1.27
C ILE A 24 -12.02 -6.56 2.50
N SER A 25 -10.83 -7.13 2.34
CA SER A 25 -10.08 -7.73 3.44
C SER A 25 -9.76 -6.71 4.53
N ASP A 26 -9.34 -5.50 4.17
CA ASP A 26 -9.07 -4.43 5.14
C ASP A 26 -10.34 -3.80 5.72
N ALA A 27 -11.45 -3.78 4.99
CA ALA A 27 -12.74 -3.34 5.54
C ALA A 27 -13.24 -4.28 6.65
N ILE A 28 -13.06 -5.58 6.47
CA ILE A 28 -13.37 -6.59 7.49
C ILE A 28 -12.46 -6.42 8.70
N LEU A 29 -11.17 -6.24 8.47
CA LEU A 29 -10.19 -5.96 9.54
C LEU A 29 -10.59 -4.72 10.35
N ASP A 30 -10.90 -3.61 9.71
CA ASP A 30 -11.25 -2.37 10.39
C ASP A 30 -12.53 -2.51 11.21
N GLU A 31 -13.54 -3.21 10.70
CA GLU A 31 -14.78 -3.45 11.45
C GLU A 31 -14.53 -4.26 12.73
N LEU A 32 -13.67 -5.26 12.66
CA LEU A 32 -13.27 -6.06 13.82
C LEU A 32 -12.43 -5.24 14.80
N MET A 33 -11.45 -4.48 14.31
CA MET A 33 -10.59 -3.63 15.15
C MET A 33 -11.36 -2.55 15.89
N ARG A 34 -12.44 -2.05 15.29
CA ARG A 34 -13.33 -1.07 15.94
C ARG A 34 -14.02 -1.63 17.16
N GLN A 35 -14.40 -2.91 17.13
CA GLN A 35 -15.11 -3.60 18.21
C GLN A 35 -14.16 -4.26 19.22
N ASP A 36 -13.07 -4.83 18.73
CA ASP A 36 -12.05 -5.53 19.51
C ASP A 36 -10.65 -5.21 18.95
N PRO A 37 -9.95 -4.22 19.54
CA PRO A 37 -8.59 -3.86 19.10
C PRO A 37 -7.58 -5.00 19.19
N MET A 38 -7.88 -6.05 19.96
CA MET A 38 -7.02 -7.23 20.12
C MET A 38 -7.34 -8.33 19.12
N SER A 39 -8.24 -8.11 18.18
CA SER A 39 -8.58 -9.08 17.14
C SER A 39 -7.34 -9.52 16.37
N ARG A 40 -7.26 -10.82 16.11
CA ARG A 40 -6.26 -11.43 15.23
C ARG A 40 -6.94 -11.81 13.92
N VAL A 41 -6.43 -11.26 12.84
CA VAL A 41 -7.07 -11.36 11.53
C VAL A 41 -6.02 -11.70 10.48
N ALA A 42 -6.29 -12.77 9.75
CA ALA A 42 -5.64 -13.14 8.51
C ALA A 42 -6.75 -13.41 7.50
N CYS A 43 -7.24 -12.36 6.85
CA CYS A 43 -8.41 -12.40 5.97
C CYS A 43 -7.98 -12.19 4.52
N GLU A 44 -8.28 -13.17 3.68
CA GLU A 44 -8.04 -13.11 2.25
C GLU A 44 -9.36 -13.13 1.48
N THR A 45 -9.38 -12.43 0.36
CA THR A 45 -10.54 -12.35 -0.52
C THR A 45 -10.16 -12.75 -1.93
N ALA A 46 -10.99 -13.57 -2.55
CA ALA A 46 -10.94 -13.84 -3.98
C ALA A 46 -12.21 -13.32 -4.65
N ILE A 47 -12.09 -12.79 -5.84
CA ILE A 47 -13.20 -12.24 -6.61
C ILE A 47 -13.12 -12.70 -8.06
N THR A 48 -14.27 -13.00 -8.65
CA THR A 48 -14.41 -13.32 -10.07
C THR A 48 -15.81 -12.92 -10.54
N THR A 49 -16.18 -13.25 -11.76
CA THR A 49 -17.52 -12.94 -12.28
C THR A 49 -18.61 -13.42 -11.33
N GLY A 50 -19.36 -12.48 -10.76
CA GLY A 50 -20.53 -12.76 -9.94
C GLY A 50 -20.27 -13.38 -8.56
N LEU A 51 -19.00 -13.52 -8.13
CA LEU A 51 -18.66 -14.21 -6.88
C LEU A 51 -17.55 -13.52 -6.10
N VAL A 52 -17.75 -13.43 -4.80
CA VAL A 52 -16.73 -13.04 -3.80
C VAL A 52 -16.59 -14.20 -2.80
N LEU A 53 -15.37 -14.66 -2.59
CA LEU A 53 -15.02 -15.63 -1.55
C LEU A 53 -14.13 -14.93 -0.51
N VAL A 54 -14.58 -14.94 0.74
CA VAL A 54 -13.79 -14.45 1.90
C VAL A 54 -13.35 -15.67 2.71
N MET A 55 -12.04 -15.79 2.93
CA MET A 55 -11.43 -16.94 3.59
C MET A 55 -10.31 -16.50 4.53
N GLY A 56 -9.90 -17.39 5.41
CA GLY A 56 -8.80 -17.16 6.33
C GLY A 56 -9.12 -17.51 7.76
N GLU A 57 -8.35 -16.95 8.70
CA GLU A 57 -8.45 -17.20 10.12
C GLU A 57 -8.70 -15.90 10.88
N ILE A 58 -9.73 -15.90 11.74
CA ILE A 58 -10.11 -14.74 12.55
C ILE A 58 -10.38 -15.22 13.99
N THR A 59 -9.68 -14.59 14.95
CA THR A 59 -9.96 -14.77 16.39
C THR A 59 -10.30 -13.39 16.96
N THR A 60 -11.53 -13.24 17.43
CA THR A 60 -12.05 -11.95 17.88
C THR A 60 -13.16 -12.13 18.90
N LYS A 61 -13.38 -11.10 19.73
CA LYS A 61 -14.57 -10.93 20.57
C LYS A 61 -15.67 -10.12 19.88
N GLY A 62 -15.34 -9.52 18.72
CA GLY A 62 -16.27 -8.75 17.91
C GLY A 62 -17.09 -9.62 16.98
N TYR A 63 -18.04 -8.99 16.31
CA TYR A 63 -18.89 -9.60 15.29
C TYR A 63 -18.84 -8.75 14.01
N VAL A 64 -18.74 -9.39 12.87
CA VAL A 64 -18.83 -8.73 11.58
C VAL A 64 -19.84 -9.43 10.67
N ASP A 65 -20.75 -8.66 10.11
CA ASP A 65 -21.60 -9.10 9.01
C ASP A 65 -20.79 -9.03 7.71
N ILE A 66 -20.17 -10.14 7.35
CA ILE A 66 -19.28 -10.24 6.17
C ILE A 66 -20.01 -9.82 4.91
N GLN A 67 -21.24 -10.29 4.70
CA GLN A 67 -22.00 -9.97 3.50
C GLN A 67 -22.24 -8.47 3.37
N LYS A 68 -22.60 -7.82 4.47
CA LYS A 68 -22.84 -6.38 4.52
C LYS A 68 -21.57 -5.61 4.18
N VAL A 69 -20.45 -5.92 4.84
CA VAL A 69 -19.15 -5.25 4.61
C VAL A 69 -18.67 -5.43 3.17
N VAL A 70 -18.76 -6.63 2.63
CA VAL A 70 -18.41 -6.92 1.23
C VAL A 70 -19.24 -6.08 0.26
N ARG A 71 -20.56 -6.10 0.40
CA ARG A 71 -21.47 -5.39 -0.51
C ARG A 71 -21.30 -3.87 -0.42
N GLU A 72 -21.15 -3.32 0.77
CA GLU A 72 -20.90 -1.89 0.98
C GLU A 72 -19.58 -1.46 0.37
N THR A 73 -18.51 -2.23 0.53
CA THR A 73 -17.20 -1.94 -0.06
C THR A 73 -17.28 -1.92 -1.60
N ILE A 74 -17.94 -2.90 -2.20
CA ILE A 74 -18.12 -2.97 -3.66
C ILE A 74 -18.97 -1.81 -4.16
N ARG A 75 -20.02 -1.41 -3.41
CA ARG A 75 -20.86 -0.26 -3.74
C ARG A 75 -20.10 1.06 -3.71
N GLU A 76 -19.27 1.27 -2.68
CA GLU A 76 -18.42 2.46 -2.56
C GLU A 76 -17.42 2.58 -3.71
N ILE A 77 -16.89 1.45 -4.19
CA ILE A 77 -16.01 1.39 -5.35
C ILE A 77 -16.74 1.80 -6.63
N GLY A 78 -18.01 1.42 -6.76
CA GLY A 78 -18.86 1.84 -7.86
C GLY A 78 -19.38 0.71 -8.76
N TYR A 79 -19.24 -0.55 -8.38
CA TYR A 79 -19.91 -1.67 -9.04
C TYR A 79 -21.32 -1.84 -8.45
N ASP A 80 -22.22 -0.94 -8.83
CA ASP A 80 -23.53 -0.77 -8.26
C ASP A 80 -24.69 -1.10 -9.23
N ARG A 81 -24.36 -1.70 -10.38
CA ARG A 81 -25.35 -2.02 -11.41
C ARG A 81 -24.94 -3.16 -12.33
N ALA A 82 -25.91 -3.98 -12.72
CA ALA A 82 -25.70 -5.20 -13.50
C ALA A 82 -25.02 -4.96 -14.86
N LYS A 83 -25.22 -3.80 -15.50
CA LYS A 83 -24.60 -3.49 -16.80
C LYS A 83 -23.05 -3.45 -16.76
N TYR A 84 -22.44 -3.33 -15.57
CA TYR A 84 -21.00 -3.38 -15.39
C TYR A 84 -20.44 -4.81 -15.36
N GLY A 85 -21.32 -5.82 -15.40
CA GLY A 85 -20.96 -7.23 -15.34
C GLY A 85 -20.63 -7.73 -13.94
N PHE A 86 -20.66 -6.84 -12.94
CA PHE A 86 -20.48 -7.14 -11.53
C PHE A 86 -21.30 -6.13 -10.71
N ASP A 87 -22.02 -6.60 -9.70
CA ASP A 87 -23.01 -5.79 -8.97
C ASP A 87 -23.00 -6.14 -7.50
N CYS A 88 -22.86 -5.15 -6.63
CA CYS A 88 -22.81 -5.29 -5.18
C CYS A 88 -24.04 -5.93 -4.57
N ASP A 89 -25.22 -5.78 -5.18
CA ASP A 89 -26.48 -6.33 -4.67
C ASP A 89 -26.72 -7.78 -5.09
N THR A 90 -26.19 -8.20 -6.25
CA THR A 90 -26.52 -9.49 -6.87
C THR A 90 -25.35 -10.48 -6.89
N CYS A 91 -24.13 -10.07 -6.60
CA CYS A 91 -23.00 -11.01 -6.51
C CYS A 91 -23.19 -12.01 -5.36
N GLY A 92 -22.73 -13.24 -5.57
CA GLY A 92 -22.64 -14.23 -4.52
C GLY A 92 -21.51 -13.87 -3.53
N VAL A 93 -21.74 -14.08 -2.24
CA VAL A 93 -20.72 -13.92 -1.21
C VAL A 93 -20.65 -15.22 -0.42
N ILE A 94 -19.48 -15.86 -0.45
CA ILE A 94 -19.21 -17.12 0.25
C ILE A 94 -18.12 -16.85 1.28
N THR A 95 -18.25 -17.47 2.46
CA THR A 95 -17.27 -17.36 3.54
C THR A 95 -16.74 -18.73 3.91
N ALA A 96 -15.41 -18.80 4.12
CA ALA A 96 -14.69 -19.95 4.64
C ALA A 96 -13.67 -19.43 5.67
N LEU A 97 -14.18 -19.10 6.86
CA LEU A 97 -13.41 -18.50 7.95
C LEU A 97 -13.37 -19.45 9.14
N ASP A 98 -12.17 -19.69 9.64
CA ASP A 98 -11.88 -20.52 10.80
C ASP A 98 -11.25 -19.69 11.93
N GLU A 99 -11.18 -20.26 13.13
CA GLU A 99 -10.36 -19.71 14.21
C GLU A 99 -8.89 -20.07 13.99
N GLN A 100 -7.99 -19.22 14.48
CA GLN A 100 -6.56 -19.47 14.37
C GLN A 100 -6.17 -20.78 15.11
N SER A 101 -5.27 -21.56 14.49
CA SER A 101 -4.71 -22.76 15.08
C SER A 101 -4.14 -22.53 16.48
N ALA A 102 -4.44 -23.43 17.43
CA ALA A 102 -3.94 -23.38 18.79
C ALA A 102 -2.38 -23.46 18.84
N ASP A 103 -1.75 -24.13 17.90
CA ASP A 103 -0.30 -24.26 17.83
C ASP A 103 0.38 -22.92 17.50
N ILE A 104 -0.24 -22.10 16.65
CA ILE A 104 0.21 -20.74 16.33
C ILE A 104 -0.09 -19.79 17.51
N ALA A 105 -1.22 -19.99 18.18
CA ALA A 105 -1.66 -19.18 19.30
C ALA A 105 -0.71 -19.23 20.51
N LEU A 106 -0.06 -20.36 20.78
CA LEU A 106 0.85 -20.53 21.92
C LEU A 106 2.03 -19.55 21.97
N GLY A 107 2.49 -19.08 20.80
CA GLY A 107 3.56 -18.07 20.72
C GLY A 107 3.06 -16.63 20.84
N VAL A 108 1.76 -16.41 20.63
CA VAL A 108 1.15 -15.07 20.53
C VAL A 108 0.27 -14.75 21.74
N ASP A 109 -0.38 -15.74 22.36
CA ASP A 109 -1.35 -15.53 23.44
C ASP A 109 -0.75 -15.03 24.76
N LYS A 110 0.51 -15.40 25.07
CA LYS A 110 1.23 -14.80 26.20
C LYS A 110 1.42 -13.29 26.08
N ALA A 111 1.30 -12.80 24.85
CA ALA A 111 1.41 -11.40 24.49
C ALA A 111 0.12 -10.60 24.70
N LEU A 112 -1.02 -11.26 24.61
CA LEU A 112 -2.34 -10.61 24.63
C LEU A 112 -2.84 -10.30 26.04
N GLU A 113 -2.27 -10.95 27.08
CA GLU A 113 -2.61 -10.67 28.47
C GLU A 113 -1.94 -9.41 29.03
N ALA A 114 -0.93 -8.88 28.34
CA ALA A 114 -0.28 -7.63 28.71
C ALA A 114 -1.12 -6.45 28.23
N LYS A 115 -2.04 -6.06 29.05
CA LYS A 115 -3.01 -4.97 28.79
C LYS A 115 -2.35 -3.65 28.45
N GLU A 116 -2.80 -3.07 27.31
CA GLU A 116 -2.88 -1.64 26.97
C GLU A 116 -1.85 -0.70 27.61
N ASN A 117 -0.91 -0.19 26.80
CA ASN A 117 0.01 0.93 27.14
C ASN A 117 0.83 0.81 28.43
N LYS A 118 0.78 -0.30 29.15
CA LYS A 118 1.46 -0.53 30.44
C LYS A 118 2.41 -1.74 30.41
N MET A 119 2.76 -2.23 29.22
CA MET A 119 3.73 -3.34 29.13
C MET A 119 5.09 -2.88 29.63
N THR A 120 5.70 -3.67 30.50
CA THR A 120 7.09 -3.48 30.87
C THR A 120 8.01 -3.85 29.71
N ASP A 121 9.29 -3.44 29.80
CA ASP A 121 10.26 -3.77 28.76
C ASP A 121 10.47 -5.29 28.63
N GLU A 122 10.45 -6.01 29.76
CA GLU A 122 10.51 -7.47 29.79
C GLU A 122 9.30 -8.13 29.13
N GLU A 123 8.11 -7.55 29.29
CA GLU A 123 6.90 -8.06 28.64
C GLU A 123 6.94 -7.85 27.14
N ILE A 124 7.43 -6.71 26.66
CA ILE A 124 7.64 -6.45 25.24
C ILE A 124 8.68 -7.42 24.66
N ASP A 125 9.74 -7.68 25.38
CA ASP A 125 10.81 -8.60 24.97
C ASP A 125 10.35 -10.06 24.93
N ALA A 126 9.37 -10.41 25.73
CA ALA A 126 8.79 -11.76 25.76
C ALA A 126 7.88 -12.06 24.55
N ILE A 127 7.48 -11.04 23.77
CA ILE A 127 6.62 -11.19 22.60
C ILE A 127 7.48 -11.36 21.35
N GLY A 128 7.61 -12.60 20.90
CA GLY A 128 8.30 -12.93 19.66
C GLY A 128 7.44 -12.66 18.42
N ALA A 129 8.11 -12.59 17.27
CA ALA A 129 7.42 -12.53 15.99
C ALA A 129 6.58 -13.79 15.75
N GLY A 130 5.37 -13.60 15.20
CA GLY A 130 4.44 -14.72 14.90
C GLY A 130 4.84 -15.54 13.67
N ASP A 131 5.79 -15.06 12.89
CA ASP A 131 6.33 -15.73 11.71
C ASP A 131 7.76 -15.26 11.44
N GLN A 132 8.48 -16.03 10.63
CA GLN A 132 9.71 -15.57 10.00
C GLN A 132 9.39 -14.60 8.86
N GLY A 133 10.34 -13.77 8.47
CA GLY A 133 10.17 -12.93 7.29
C GLY A 133 11.25 -11.86 7.17
N MET A 134 11.26 -11.22 6.01
CA MET A 134 12.03 -10.01 5.76
C MET A 134 11.10 -8.92 5.22
N MET A 135 11.32 -7.69 5.65
CA MET A 135 10.53 -6.53 5.27
C MET A 135 11.45 -5.41 4.86
N PHE A 136 11.00 -4.61 3.91
CA PHE A 136 11.76 -3.46 3.40
C PHE A 136 10.98 -2.18 3.63
N GLY A 137 11.72 -1.12 3.96
CA GLY A 137 11.26 0.25 3.93
C GLY A 137 12.16 1.09 3.05
N TYR A 138 11.61 2.16 2.48
CA TYR A 138 12.33 3.05 1.60
C TYR A 138 11.81 4.48 1.72
N ALA A 139 12.69 5.43 1.50
CA ALA A 139 12.37 6.84 1.31
C ALA A 139 13.40 7.51 0.42
N THR A 140 12.99 8.54 -0.30
CA THR A 140 13.85 9.36 -1.16
C THR A 140 13.33 10.79 -1.16
N ASN A 141 14.23 11.75 -1.34
CA ASN A 141 13.87 13.18 -1.42
C ASN A 141 13.40 13.62 -2.82
N GLU A 142 13.04 12.67 -3.70
CA GLU A 142 12.56 12.96 -5.06
C GLU A 142 11.21 13.67 -5.07
N THR A 143 10.38 13.44 -4.06
CA THR A 143 9.04 14.03 -3.91
C THR A 143 8.84 14.58 -2.50
N GLU A 144 7.85 15.43 -2.33
CA GLU A 144 7.49 15.99 -1.00
C GLU A 144 7.06 14.92 -0.01
N GLU A 145 6.42 13.85 -0.49
CA GLU A 145 6.01 12.70 0.30
C GLU A 145 7.12 11.67 0.53
N TYR A 146 8.33 11.95 0.08
CA TYR A 146 9.50 11.07 0.20
C TYR A 146 9.33 9.71 -0.48
N MET A 147 8.65 9.71 -1.63
CA MET A 147 8.42 8.53 -2.47
C MET A 147 9.20 8.62 -3.78
N PRO A 148 9.53 7.47 -4.41
CA PRO A 148 10.03 7.46 -5.79
C PRO A 148 9.05 8.14 -6.75
N TYR A 149 9.59 8.93 -7.64
CA TYR A 149 8.80 9.76 -8.55
C TYR A 149 7.83 8.96 -9.43
N PRO A 150 8.24 7.82 -10.04
CA PRO A 150 7.35 7.06 -10.91
C PRO A 150 6.10 6.54 -10.22
N ILE A 151 6.24 5.92 -9.04
CA ILE A 151 5.07 5.40 -8.30
C ILE A 151 4.20 6.51 -7.73
N SER A 152 4.81 7.61 -7.29
CA SER A 152 4.07 8.79 -6.83
C SER A 152 3.13 9.31 -7.92
N LEU A 153 3.63 9.51 -9.14
CA LEU A 153 2.80 9.96 -10.26
C LEU A 153 1.77 8.91 -10.70
N ALA A 154 2.15 7.64 -10.73
CA ALA A 154 1.23 6.56 -11.10
C ALA A 154 0.02 6.51 -10.15
N HIS A 155 0.24 6.65 -8.84
CA HIS A 155 -0.84 6.74 -7.86
C HIS A 155 -1.70 7.99 -8.03
N LYS A 156 -1.08 9.15 -8.26
CA LYS A 156 -1.81 10.41 -8.48
C LYS A 156 -2.71 10.34 -9.71
N LEU A 157 -2.25 9.71 -10.79
CA LEU A 157 -3.05 9.48 -11.99
C LEU A 157 -4.24 8.55 -11.73
N ALA A 158 -4.00 7.41 -11.08
CA ALA A 158 -5.05 6.45 -10.74
C ALA A 158 -6.11 7.07 -9.82
N ARG A 159 -5.68 7.84 -8.83
CA ARG A 159 -6.59 8.56 -7.91
C ARG A 159 -7.40 9.63 -8.63
N LYS A 160 -6.76 10.41 -9.51
CA LYS A 160 -7.46 11.44 -10.29
C LYS A 160 -8.50 10.85 -11.22
N LEU A 161 -8.19 9.71 -11.84
CA LEU A 161 -9.14 8.98 -12.67
C LEU A 161 -10.39 8.59 -11.87
N THR A 162 -10.22 8.07 -10.67
CA THR A 162 -11.33 7.74 -9.75
C THR A 162 -12.10 8.99 -9.30
N GLU A 163 -11.40 10.08 -9.01
CA GLU A 163 -12.01 11.35 -8.61
C GLU A 163 -12.96 11.87 -9.70
N VAL A 164 -12.50 11.97 -10.96
CA VAL A 164 -13.32 12.49 -12.06
C VAL A 164 -14.49 11.56 -12.44
N ARG A 165 -14.37 10.27 -12.13
CA ARG A 165 -15.50 9.33 -12.23
C ARG A 165 -16.53 9.58 -11.14
N LYS A 166 -16.11 9.60 -9.87
CA LYS A 166 -17.00 9.69 -8.70
C LYS A 166 -17.67 11.04 -8.56
N ASN A 167 -17.01 12.13 -8.93
CA ASN A 167 -17.59 13.47 -8.87
C ASN A 167 -18.51 13.79 -10.07
N GLY A 168 -18.64 12.88 -11.02
CA GLY A 168 -19.51 13.01 -12.18
C GLY A 168 -18.95 13.87 -13.32
N THR A 169 -17.70 14.27 -13.29
CA THR A 169 -17.04 14.99 -14.40
C THR A 169 -17.01 14.13 -15.66
N LEU A 170 -16.62 12.86 -15.52
CA LEU A 170 -16.61 11.87 -16.62
C LEU A 170 -17.53 10.70 -16.27
N LYS A 171 -18.82 10.85 -16.54
CA LYS A 171 -19.88 9.91 -16.14
C LYS A 171 -19.83 8.56 -16.86
N TYR A 172 -19.13 8.46 -17.98
CA TYR A 172 -18.99 7.24 -18.76
C TYR A 172 -17.87 6.31 -18.22
N LEU A 173 -17.06 6.77 -17.28
CA LEU A 173 -16.02 5.96 -16.68
C LEU A 173 -16.62 4.88 -15.77
N ARG A 174 -16.02 3.70 -15.85
CA ARG A 174 -16.28 2.56 -14.95
C ARG A 174 -15.12 2.38 -14.00
N PRO A 175 -15.28 1.59 -12.90
CA PRO A 175 -14.32 1.60 -11.79
C PRO A 175 -12.92 1.06 -12.09
N ASP A 176 -12.74 0.17 -13.05
CA ASP A 176 -11.43 -0.45 -13.34
C ASP A 176 -10.54 0.47 -14.16
N GLY A 177 -9.28 0.52 -13.81
CA GLY A 177 -8.28 1.30 -14.53
C GLY A 177 -6.86 1.06 -14.05
N LYS A 178 -5.90 1.42 -14.90
CA LYS A 178 -4.47 1.30 -14.63
C LYS A 178 -3.73 2.54 -15.11
N SER A 179 -2.66 2.87 -14.42
CA SER A 179 -1.70 3.88 -14.84
C SER A 179 -0.28 3.32 -14.86
N GLN A 180 0.58 3.89 -15.71
CA GLN A 180 1.98 3.55 -15.75
C GLN A 180 2.77 4.79 -16.13
N VAL A 181 3.86 5.07 -15.42
CA VAL A 181 4.71 6.24 -15.65
C VAL A 181 6.15 5.79 -15.79
N THR A 182 6.81 6.22 -16.86
CA THR A 182 8.23 6.05 -17.10
C THR A 182 8.92 7.40 -16.93
N VAL A 183 9.85 7.48 -15.97
CA VAL A 183 10.64 8.65 -15.66
C VAL A 183 12.07 8.46 -16.16
N GLU A 184 12.60 9.47 -16.83
CA GLU A 184 14.02 9.55 -17.16
C GLU A 184 14.77 10.24 -16.03
N TYR A 185 15.88 9.62 -15.62
CA TYR A 185 16.78 10.13 -14.58
C TYR A 185 18.04 10.68 -15.21
N ASP A 186 18.53 11.80 -14.70
CA ASP A 186 19.78 12.42 -15.13
C ASP A 186 21.02 11.65 -14.63
N GLU A 187 22.19 12.14 -14.96
CA GLU A 187 23.49 11.57 -14.57
C GLU A 187 23.72 11.56 -13.05
N ASN A 188 23.01 12.43 -12.31
CA ASN A 188 23.06 12.51 -10.84
C ASN A 188 21.98 11.64 -10.17
N GLY A 189 21.21 10.90 -10.97
CA GLY A 189 20.12 10.05 -10.48
C GLY A 189 18.89 10.83 -10.04
N LYS A 190 18.67 12.04 -10.56
CA LYS A 190 17.48 12.85 -10.29
C LYS A 190 16.46 12.74 -11.42
N PRO A 191 15.16 12.75 -11.12
CA PRO A 191 14.12 12.81 -12.14
C PRO A 191 14.30 14.04 -13.03
N SER A 192 14.31 13.86 -14.35
CA SER A 192 14.55 14.95 -15.31
C SER A 192 13.42 15.18 -16.28
N ARG A 193 12.73 14.14 -16.75
CA ARG A 193 11.59 14.23 -17.67
C ARG A 193 10.72 12.97 -17.61
N LEU A 194 9.49 13.11 -18.13
CA LEU A 194 8.61 11.96 -18.37
C LEU A 194 8.86 11.41 -19.77
N ASP A 195 9.21 10.13 -19.86
CA ASP A 195 9.40 9.46 -21.15
C ASP A 195 8.11 8.89 -21.72
N ALA A 196 7.31 8.25 -20.87
CA ALA A 196 6.03 7.68 -21.27
C ALA A 196 5.01 7.72 -20.12
N VAL A 197 3.76 7.92 -20.48
CA VAL A 197 2.60 7.85 -19.58
C VAL A 197 1.54 6.98 -20.24
N VAL A 198 1.11 5.93 -19.55
CA VAL A 198 0.05 5.03 -20.02
C VAL A 198 -1.11 5.10 -19.04
N LEU A 199 -2.32 5.21 -19.56
CA LEU A 199 -3.54 5.13 -18.78
C LEU A 199 -4.58 4.28 -19.51
N SER A 200 -5.08 3.26 -18.83
CA SER A 200 -6.18 2.45 -19.32
C SER A 200 -7.37 2.58 -18.37
N THR A 201 -8.54 2.80 -18.91
CA THR A 201 -9.76 2.96 -18.12
C THR A 201 -10.94 2.22 -18.74
N GLN A 202 -11.67 1.52 -17.88
CA GLN A 202 -12.96 0.94 -18.23
C GLN A 202 -13.98 2.06 -18.47
N HIS A 203 -14.85 1.88 -19.44
CA HIS A 203 -15.81 2.89 -19.88
C HIS A 203 -17.11 2.30 -20.40
N ASP A 204 -18.14 3.11 -20.47
CA ASP A 204 -19.40 2.77 -21.14
C ASP A 204 -19.19 2.57 -22.66
N PRO A 205 -20.01 1.71 -23.31
CA PRO A 205 -19.79 1.34 -24.72
C PRO A 205 -20.09 2.47 -25.72
N GLU A 206 -20.86 3.48 -25.34
CA GLU A 206 -21.34 4.54 -26.24
C GLU A 206 -20.32 5.67 -26.43
N VAL A 207 -19.30 5.82 -25.57
CA VAL A 207 -18.28 6.86 -25.69
C VAL A 207 -17.24 6.49 -26.75
N SER A 208 -16.82 7.45 -27.56
CA SER A 208 -15.76 7.24 -28.56
C SER A 208 -14.37 7.26 -27.92
N GLN A 209 -13.40 6.62 -28.58
CA GLN A 209 -12.00 6.65 -28.14
C GLN A 209 -11.43 8.06 -28.20
N GLU A 210 -11.80 8.84 -29.21
CA GLU A 210 -11.39 10.24 -29.36
C GLU A 210 -11.82 11.07 -28.15
N GLN A 211 -13.07 10.91 -27.72
CA GLN A 211 -13.60 11.61 -26.54
C GLN A 211 -12.86 11.20 -25.26
N ILE A 212 -12.56 9.90 -25.10
CA ILE A 212 -11.80 9.41 -23.96
C ILE A 212 -10.39 10.03 -23.94
N HIS A 213 -9.70 10.07 -25.07
CA HIS A 213 -8.36 10.65 -25.20
C HIS A 213 -8.35 12.14 -24.85
N GLU A 214 -9.29 12.92 -25.38
CA GLU A 214 -9.41 14.35 -25.09
C GLU A 214 -9.71 14.61 -23.61
N ASP A 215 -10.65 13.86 -23.04
CA ASP A 215 -11.05 14.02 -21.65
C ASP A 215 -9.95 13.59 -20.66
N ILE A 216 -9.28 12.48 -20.92
CA ILE A 216 -8.16 12.03 -20.09
C ILE A 216 -7.01 13.03 -20.13
N LYS A 217 -6.69 13.56 -21.30
CA LYS A 217 -5.69 14.63 -21.40
C LYS A 217 -6.09 15.82 -20.55
N LYS A 218 -7.29 16.35 -20.74
CA LYS A 218 -7.76 17.58 -20.11
C LYS A 218 -7.97 17.44 -18.58
N TYR A 219 -8.63 16.37 -18.15
CA TYR A 219 -9.09 16.24 -16.76
C TYR A 219 -8.17 15.41 -15.87
N VAL A 220 -7.25 14.64 -16.45
CA VAL A 220 -6.32 13.78 -15.71
C VAL A 220 -4.87 14.20 -15.95
N PHE A 221 -4.35 14.12 -17.17
CA PHE A 221 -2.95 14.41 -17.46
C PHE A 221 -2.59 15.87 -17.18
N ASP A 222 -3.32 16.79 -17.71
CA ASP A 222 -3.03 18.24 -17.57
C ASP A 222 -3.21 18.73 -16.12
N THR A 223 -3.94 17.99 -15.28
CA THR A 223 -4.15 18.35 -13.88
C THR A 223 -3.14 17.71 -12.92
N VAL A 224 -2.54 16.58 -13.29
CA VAL A 224 -1.66 15.78 -12.41
C VAL A 224 -0.20 15.88 -12.82
N LEU A 225 0.09 15.82 -14.12
CA LEU A 225 1.47 15.72 -14.60
C LEU A 225 2.21 17.06 -14.53
N PRO A 226 3.45 17.08 -14.04
CA PRO A 226 4.27 18.29 -14.02
C PRO A 226 4.65 18.70 -15.45
N GLN A 227 4.21 19.87 -15.87
CA GLN A 227 4.35 20.34 -17.25
C GLN A 227 5.81 20.61 -17.63
N ASP A 228 6.67 20.95 -16.67
CA ASP A 228 8.11 21.16 -16.84
C ASP A 228 8.89 19.87 -17.11
N MET A 229 8.28 18.72 -16.88
CA MET A 229 8.86 17.40 -17.17
C MET A 229 8.35 16.78 -18.49
N ILE A 230 7.51 17.48 -19.21
CA ILE A 230 6.91 17.02 -20.48
C ILE A 230 7.55 17.78 -21.64
N ASP A 231 7.96 17.05 -22.68
CA ASP A 231 8.48 17.62 -23.93
C ASP A 231 7.85 16.92 -25.15
N GLU A 232 8.30 17.32 -26.35
CA GLU A 232 7.79 16.77 -27.62
C GLU A 232 8.10 15.26 -27.81
N ASN A 233 8.98 14.71 -27.03
CA ASN A 233 9.35 13.28 -27.06
C ASN A 233 8.61 12.45 -26.02
N THR A 234 7.84 13.06 -25.12
CA THR A 234 7.03 12.37 -24.15
C THR A 234 5.87 11.62 -24.84
N LYS A 235 5.76 10.34 -24.58
CA LYS A 235 4.75 9.47 -25.21
C LYS A 235 3.53 9.32 -24.30
N PHE A 236 2.33 9.49 -24.85
CA PHE A 236 1.08 9.31 -24.15
C PHE A 236 0.27 8.18 -24.79
N PHE A 237 -0.17 7.23 -23.97
CA PHE A 237 -1.01 6.11 -24.39
C PHE A 237 -2.28 6.08 -23.53
N VAL A 238 -3.43 6.23 -24.16
CA VAL A 238 -4.74 6.13 -23.51
C VAL A 238 -5.50 5.00 -24.17
N ASN A 239 -5.91 3.98 -23.41
CA ASN A 239 -6.58 2.78 -23.93
C ASN A 239 -5.95 2.28 -25.24
N PRO A 240 -4.66 1.90 -25.24
CA PRO A 240 -3.94 1.61 -26.49
C PRO A 240 -4.50 0.42 -27.26
N THR A 241 -5.26 -0.46 -26.62
CA THR A 241 -5.99 -1.56 -27.29
C THR A 241 -7.38 -1.14 -27.77
N GLY A 242 -7.79 0.10 -27.53
CA GLY A 242 -9.10 0.64 -27.90
C GLY A 242 -10.16 0.36 -26.84
N ARG A 243 -11.20 -0.39 -27.19
CA ARG A 243 -12.36 -0.63 -26.33
C ARG A 243 -12.02 -1.37 -25.04
N PHE A 244 -12.41 -0.77 -23.87
CA PHE A 244 -12.27 -1.38 -22.55
C PHE A 244 -13.60 -1.27 -21.78
N VAL A 245 -14.62 -1.95 -22.23
CA VAL A 245 -15.96 -1.98 -21.61
C VAL A 245 -16.06 -3.14 -20.61
N ILE A 246 -15.55 -4.31 -20.96
CA ILE A 246 -15.47 -5.46 -20.06
C ILE A 246 -14.21 -5.30 -19.19
N GLY A 247 -14.41 -5.19 -17.90
CA GLY A 247 -13.34 -5.03 -16.92
C GLY A 247 -13.81 -5.35 -15.52
N GLY A 248 -12.97 -5.08 -14.52
CA GLY A 248 -13.24 -5.48 -13.16
C GLY A 248 -13.33 -7.00 -13.00
N PRO A 249 -14.08 -7.51 -12.01
CA PRO A 249 -14.21 -8.93 -11.75
C PRO A 249 -14.83 -9.73 -12.91
N HIS A 250 -15.57 -9.07 -13.80
CA HIS A 250 -16.11 -9.69 -15.00
C HIS A 250 -15.04 -9.95 -16.08
N GLY A 251 -14.01 -9.10 -16.09
CA GLY A 251 -12.89 -9.23 -17.04
C GLY A 251 -11.78 -10.16 -16.57
N ASP A 252 -11.45 -10.08 -15.27
CA ASP A 252 -10.35 -10.84 -14.67
C ASP A 252 -10.61 -11.10 -13.19
N SER A 253 -10.07 -12.20 -12.67
CA SER A 253 -10.16 -12.55 -11.26
C SER A 253 -9.19 -11.72 -10.41
N GLY A 254 -9.54 -11.50 -9.15
CA GLY A 254 -8.70 -10.81 -8.18
C GLY A 254 -8.47 -11.62 -6.93
N LEU A 255 -7.36 -11.32 -6.26
CA LEU A 255 -6.97 -11.91 -4.97
C LEU A 255 -6.31 -10.85 -4.10
N THR A 256 -6.55 -10.93 -2.79
CA THR A 256 -5.82 -10.16 -1.80
C THR A 256 -4.31 -10.42 -1.91
N GLY A 257 -3.51 -9.37 -1.86
CA GLY A 257 -2.05 -9.48 -1.83
C GLY A 257 -1.39 -9.72 -3.19
N ARG A 258 -2.06 -9.43 -4.30
CA ARG A 258 -1.49 -9.54 -5.66
C ARG A 258 -1.04 -8.21 -6.27
N LYS A 259 -1.08 -7.13 -5.50
CA LYS A 259 -0.59 -5.81 -5.91
C LYS A 259 0.44 -5.25 -4.93
N ILE A 260 1.31 -6.13 -4.42
CA ILE A 260 2.28 -5.80 -3.36
C ILE A 260 3.33 -4.76 -3.79
N ILE A 261 3.67 -4.69 -5.06
CA ILE A 261 4.61 -3.71 -5.60
C ILE A 261 3.92 -2.35 -5.78
N VAL A 262 2.66 -2.34 -6.23
CA VAL A 262 1.80 -1.14 -6.25
C VAL A 262 1.59 -0.60 -4.85
N ASP A 263 1.39 -1.48 -3.88
CA ASP A 263 1.18 -1.13 -2.46
C ASP A 263 2.39 -0.46 -1.83
N THR A 264 3.58 -0.65 -2.36
CA THR A 264 4.85 -0.22 -1.77
C THR A 264 5.53 0.86 -2.62
N TYR A 265 6.60 0.53 -3.33
CA TYR A 265 7.46 1.55 -3.97
C TYR A 265 7.53 1.43 -5.49
N GLY A 266 6.60 0.69 -6.12
CA GLY A 266 6.53 0.58 -7.58
C GLY A 266 7.74 -0.10 -8.21
N GLY A 267 8.42 -0.97 -7.46
CA GLY A 267 9.63 -1.68 -7.92
C GLY A 267 10.93 -0.93 -7.68
N TYR A 268 10.88 0.31 -7.18
CA TYR A 268 12.09 1.11 -6.94
C TYR A 268 12.92 0.61 -5.76
N ALA A 269 12.28 0.05 -4.74
CA ALA A 269 12.92 -0.64 -3.62
C ALA A 269 12.65 -2.14 -3.68
N ARG A 270 13.46 -2.90 -2.94
CA ARG A 270 13.24 -4.33 -2.75
C ARG A 270 11.95 -4.58 -1.98
N HIS A 271 11.44 -5.79 -2.09
CA HIS A 271 10.24 -6.25 -1.39
C HIS A 271 10.49 -7.61 -0.73
N GLY A 272 9.97 -7.81 0.48
CA GLY A 272 10.12 -9.07 1.20
C GLY A 272 9.14 -10.18 0.78
N GLY A 273 8.12 -9.84 0.01
CA GLY A 273 7.10 -10.77 -0.51
C GLY A 273 5.82 -10.84 0.32
N GLY A 274 5.80 -10.30 1.54
CA GLY A 274 4.61 -10.28 2.40
C GLY A 274 3.55 -9.29 1.95
N ALA A 275 2.30 -9.73 1.84
CA ALA A 275 1.16 -8.86 1.59
C ALA A 275 0.71 -8.18 2.87
N PHE A 276 0.05 -7.01 2.75
CA PHE A 276 -0.42 -6.21 3.89
C PHE A 276 -1.91 -6.41 4.19
N SER A 277 -2.76 -6.20 3.20
CA SER A 277 -4.20 -6.17 3.39
C SER A 277 -4.75 -7.46 4.01
N GLY A 278 -5.70 -7.32 4.91
CA GLY A 278 -6.31 -8.43 5.63
C GLY A 278 -5.54 -8.94 6.85
N LYS A 279 -4.34 -8.41 7.10
CA LYS A 279 -3.49 -8.79 8.24
C LYS A 279 -3.56 -7.73 9.34
N ASP A 280 -3.83 -8.14 10.58
CA ASP A 280 -3.72 -7.26 11.74
C ASP A 280 -2.26 -6.94 12.09
N CYS A 281 -2.06 -6.01 13.03
CA CYS A 281 -0.73 -5.48 13.37
C CYS A 281 0.21 -6.47 14.06
N THR A 282 -0.24 -7.65 14.49
CA THR A 282 0.62 -8.70 15.04
C THR A 282 1.43 -9.41 13.94
N LYS A 283 1.02 -9.30 12.69
CA LYS A 283 1.74 -9.84 11.52
C LYS A 283 2.84 -8.86 11.12
N VAL A 284 4.09 -9.29 11.32
CA VAL A 284 5.28 -8.48 11.02
C VAL A 284 5.42 -8.14 9.53
N ASP A 285 4.88 -8.95 8.64
CA ASP A 285 4.79 -8.61 7.20
C ASP A 285 4.21 -7.21 6.98
N ARG A 286 3.21 -6.84 7.76
CA ARG A 286 2.58 -5.52 7.70
C ARG A 286 3.26 -4.53 8.64
N SER A 287 3.30 -4.82 9.93
CA SER A 287 3.76 -3.87 10.96
C SER A 287 5.23 -3.50 10.81
N ALA A 288 6.10 -4.45 10.52
CA ALA A 288 7.52 -4.17 10.34
C ALA A 288 7.84 -3.47 9.01
N ALA A 289 7.06 -3.71 7.94
CA ALA A 289 7.17 -2.93 6.72
C ALA A 289 6.78 -1.46 6.95
N TYR A 290 5.75 -1.20 7.76
CA TYR A 290 5.37 0.14 8.16
C TYR A 290 6.44 0.80 9.04
N ALA A 291 7.02 0.06 10.00
CA ALA A 291 8.11 0.56 10.82
C ALA A 291 9.37 0.87 9.98
N ALA A 292 9.71 0.02 9.03
CA ALA A 292 10.84 0.25 8.12
C ALA A 292 10.62 1.51 7.27
N ARG A 293 9.40 1.77 6.77
CA ARG A 293 9.05 3.02 6.09
C ARG A 293 9.21 4.22 7.01
N TYR A 294 8.70 4.13 8.22
CA TYR A 294 8.77 5.20 9.22
C TYR A 294 10.22 5.60 9.51
N VAL A 295 11.09 4.63 9.72
CA VAL A 295 12.52 4.84 9.96
C VAL A 295 13.19 5.46 8.74
N ALA A 296 13.02 4.88 7.56
CA ALA A 296 13.60 5.38 6.31
C ALA A 296 13.17 6.82 6.02
N LYS A 297 11.88 7.12 6.17
CA LYS A 297 11.35 8.47 5.95
C LYS A 297 11.95 9.50 6.89
N ASN A 298 12.07 9.18 8.18
CA ASN A 298 12.66 10.10 9.15
C ASN A 298 14.16 10.33 8.91
N ILE A 299 14.91 9.32 8.48
CA ILE A 299 16.32 9.47 8.12
C ILE A 299 16.48 10.45 6.95
N VAL A 300 15.69 10.29 5.89
CA VAL A 300 15.75 11.19 4.72
C VAL A 300 15.22 12.57 5.05
N ALA A 301 14.12 12.67 5.77
CA ALA A 301 13.55 13.96 6.20
C ALA A 301 14.48 14.74 7.14
N ALA A 302 15.28 14.06 7.95
CA ALA A 302 16.31 14.68 8.79
C ALA A 302 17.52 15.18 7.98
N GLY A 303 17.62 14.79 6.71
CA GLY A 303 18.75 15.16 5.84
C GLY A 303 20.00 14.31 6.04
N LEU A 304 19.90 13.17 6.72
CA LEU A 304 21.00 12.22 6.93
C LEU A 304 21.37 11.44 5.65
N ALA A 305 20.45 11.34 4.71
CA ALA A 305 20.66 10.78 3.38
C ALA A 305 19.64 11.34 2.39
N ASP A 306 19.92 11.29 1.10
CA ASP A 306 18.94 11.64 0.05
C ASP A 306 17.98 10.49 -0.22
N LYS A 307 18.40 9.27 -0.02
CA LYS A 307 17.61 8.04 -0.12
C LYS A 307 18.11 7.00 0.86
N CYS A 308 17.19 6.18 1.34
CA CYS A 308 17.47 5.17 2.35
C CYS A 308 16.57 3.97 2.17
N GLU A 309 17.16 2.79 2.00
CA GLU A 309 16.48 1.50 2.06
C GLU A 309 16.84 0.80 3.36
N ILE A 310 15.83 0.22 4.01
CA ILE A 310 16.01 -0.52 5.27
C ILE A 310 15.42 -1.92 5.07
N GLN A 311 16.18 -2.93 5.49
CA GLN A 311 15.67 -4.29 5.63
C GLN A 311 15.61 -4.67 7.11
N LEU A 312 14.49 -5.22 7.52
CA LEU A 312 14.29 -5.89 8.79
C LEU A 312 14.02 -7.37 8.55
N SER A 313 14.51 -8.23 9.41
CA SER A 313 14.17 -9.65 9.39
C SER A 313 13.87 -10.18 10.77
N TYR A 314 12.99 -11.18 10.84
CA TYR A 314 12.54 -11.80 12.09
C TYR A 314 12.61 -13.31 12.00
N ALA A 315 12.86 -13.95 13.14
CA ALA A 315 12.65 -15.36 13.34
C ALA A 315 11.38 -15.58 14.18
N ILE A 316 10.63 -16.61 13.88
CA ILE A 316 9.43 -16.96 14.66
C ILE A 316 9.79 -17.12 16.15
N GLY A 317 9.00 -16.53 17.02
CA GLY A 317 9.18 -16.60 18.47
C GLY A 317 10.31 -15.72 19.03
N VAL A 318 10.97 -14.90 18.21
CA VAL A 318 12.04 -13.99 18.64
C VAL A 318 11.58 -12.56 18.49
N ALA A 319 11.74 -11.75 19.55
CA ALA A 319 11.27 -10.36 19.57
C ALA A 319 12.18 -9.42 18.76
N HIS A 320 13.48 -9.48 19.01
CA HIS A 320 14.42 -8.61 18.30
C HIS A 320 14.62 -9.04 16.85
N PRO A 321 14.71 -8.07 15.90
CA PRO A 321 15.08 -8.40 14.53
C PRO A 321 16.36 -9.22 14.47
N THR A 322 16.37 -10.26 13.65
CA THR A 322 17.58 -11.06 13.41
C THR A 322 18.63 -10.28 12.61
N SER A 323 18.18 -9.30 11.82
CA SER A 323 19.06 -8.35 11.16
C SER A 323 18.36 -7.01 10.91
N VAL A 324 19.16 -5.95 10.90
CA VAL A 324 18.80 -4.61 10.44
C VAL A 324 19.86 -4.19 9.44
N MET A 325 19.46 -3.96 8.21
CA MET A 325 20.34 -3.48 7.14
C MET A 325 19.90 -2.10 6.68
N VAL A 326 20.85 -1.24 6.41
CA VAL A 326 20.65 0.09 5.81
C VAL A 326 21.49 0.20 4.56
N ASP A 327 20.91 0.75 3.49
CA ASP A 327 21.62 1.15 2.29
C ASP A 327 21.17 2.58 1.91
N THR A 328 22.09 3.51 1.96
CA THR A 328 21.86 4.90 1.55
C THR A 328 22.35 5.18 0.13
N PHE A 329 22.80 4.16 -0.59
CA PHE A 329 23.25 4.27 -1.99
C PHE A 329 24.35 5.32 -2.19
N GLY A 330 25.21 5.48 -1.19
CA GLY A 330 26.28 6.47 -1.20
C GLY A 330 25.86 7.92 -0.93
N THR A 331 24.59 8.15 -0.57
CA THR A 331 24.08 9.50 -0.28
C THR A 331 24.10 9.86 1.21
N GLY A 332 24.45 8.91 2.08
CA GLY A 332 24.47 9.11 3.53
C GLY A 332 25.55 10.11 3.97
N LYS A 333 25.21 10.98 4.92
CA LYS A 333 26.17 11.82 5.64
C LYS A 333 26.97 11.06 6.67
N LEU A 334 26.41 9.96 7.14
CA LEU A 334 27.04 8.96 7.99
C LEU A 334 27.15 7.66 7.21
N ASN A 335 28.09 6.78 7.60
CA ASN A 335 28.13 5.45 6.99
C ASN A 335 26.91 4.60 7.43
N ASP A 336 26.61 3.59 6.63
CA ASP A 336 25.41 2.77 6.82
C ASP A 336 25.45 2.00 8.16
N GLU A 337 26.63 1.56 8.62
CA GLU A 337 26.81 0.89 9.90
C GLU A 337 26.45 1.81 11.07
N LYS A 338 26.86 3.07 11.02
CA LYS A 338 26.51 4.06 12.04
C LYS A 338 25.00 4.35 12.05
N LEU A 339 24.37 4.37 10.88
CA LEU A 339 22.91 4.50 10.80
C LEU A 339 22.18 3.30 11.42
N VAL A 340 22.69 2.08 11.26
CA VAL A 340 22.15 0.89 11.94
C VAL A 340 22.20 1.04 13.47
N GLU A 341 23.32 1.52 14.03
CA GLU A 341 23.43 1.79 15.47
C GLU A 341 22.37 2.79 15.93
N ILE A 342 22.26 3.93 15.23
CA ILE A 342 21.29 4.99 15.54
C ILE A 342 19.86 4.46 15.48
N ILE A 343 19.54 3.63 14.51
CA ILE A 343 18.20 3.02 14.36
C ILE A 343 17.91 2.12 15.58
N ARG A 344 18.85 1.25 15.95
CA ARG A 344 18.67 0.35 17.10
C ARG A 344 18.52 1.08 18.43
N GLU A 345 19.19 2.22 18.59
CA GLU A 345 19.11 3.05 19.79
C GLU A 345 17.79 3.84 19.90
N ASN A 346 17.19 4.23 18.80
CA ASN A 346 16.11 5.22 18.78
C ASN A 346 14.74 4.68 18.34
N PHE A 347 14.67 3.46 17.81
CA PHE A 347 13.44 2.84 17.34
C PHE A 347 13.28 1.44 17.94
N ASP A 348 12.13 1.20 18.56
CA ASP A 348 11.79 -0.13 19.06
C ASP A 348 11.23 -0.97 17.89
N LEU A 349 12.03 -1.90 17.41
CA LEU A 349 11.71 -2.76 16.27
C LEU A 349 11.23 -4.16 16.68
N ARG A 350 10.99 -4.38 17.97
CA ARG A 350 10.29 -5.58 18.45
C ARG A 350 8.82 -5.53 18.04
N PRO A 351 8.14 -6.64 17.74
CA PRO A 351 6.75 -6.63 17.27
C PRO A 351 5.80 -5.79 18.14
N ALA A 352 5.80 -6.00 19.46
CA ALA A 352 4.99 -5.21 20.38
C ALA A 352 5.44 -3.75 20.49
N GLY A 353 6.73 -3.50 20.38
CA GLY A 353 7.30 -2.16 20.33
C GLY A 353 6.83 -1.36 19.11
N ILE A 354 6.79 -1.98 17.95
CA ILE A 354 6.26 -1.37 16.72
C ILE A 354 4.78 -1.00 16.88
N ILE A 355 3.96 -1.92 17.38
CA ILE A 355 2.53 -1.69 17.61
C ILE A 355 2.32 -0.48 18.50
N LYS A 356 3.10 -0.37 19.58
CA LYS A 356 3.04 0.76 20.51
C LYS A 356 3.55 2.04 19.86
N MET A 357 4.71 2.00 19.21
CA MET A 357 5.35 3.17 18.59
C MET A 357 4.47 3.81 17.51
N LEU A 358 3.80 3.00 16.71
CA LEU A 358 2.96 3.44 15.59
C LEU A 358 1.46 3.45 15.92
N ASP A 359 1.05 3.08 17.14
CA ASP A 359 -0.35 3.02 17.56
C ASP A 359 -1.24 2.28 16.55
N LEU A 360 -0.88 1.01 16.27
CA LEU A 360 -1.44 0.23 15.17
C LEU A 360 -2.76 -0.51 15.50
N ARG A 361 -3.24 -0.47 16.76
CA ARG A 361 -4.48 -1.13 17.16
C ARG A 361 -5.72 -0.27 16.92
N ARG A 362 -5.75 0.41 15.78
CA ARG A 362 -6.85 1.29 15.36
C ARG A 362 -7.41 0.85 14.00
N PRO A 363 -8.68 1.18 13.68
CA PRO A 363 -9.27 0.86 12.39
C PRO A 363 -8.80 1.86 11.31
N ILE A 364 -7.54 1.77 10.88
CA ILE A 364 -6.88 2.69 9.95
C ILE A 364 -6.46 2.05 8.63
N TYR A 365 -6.87 0.80 8.37
CA TYR A 365 -6.28 -0.01 7.31
C TYR A 365 -7.04 0.04 5.98
N LYS A 366 -8.37 0.08 5.97
CA LYS A 366 -9.16 0.16 4.73
C LYS A 366 -8.71 1.31 3.83
N GLN A 367 -8.45 2.47 4.40
CA GLN A 367 -8.00 3.67 3.67
C GLN A 367 -6.65 3.50 2.96
N THR A 368 -5.82 2.52 3.36
CA THR A 368 -4.51 2.23 2.77
C THR A 368 -4.59 1.21 1.63
N ALA A 369 -5.71 0.52 1.46
CA ALA A 369 -5.85 -0.62 0.57
C ALA A 369 -5.88 -0.26 -0.93
N ALA A 370 -5.94 1.01 -1.28
CA ALA A 370 -5.83 1.51 -2.65
C ALA A 370 -4.92 2.75 -2.68
N TYR A 371 -4.22 2.95 -3.79
CA TYR A 371 -3.31 4.08 -4.04
C TYR A 371 -2.03 4.07 -3.20
N GLY A 372 -1.59 2.90 -2.75
CA GLY A 372 -0.37 2.69 -1.98
C GLY A 372 -0.53 2.88 -0.47
N HIS A 373 0.31 2.19 0.28
CA HIS A 373 0.37 2.29 1.74
C HIS A 373 1.30 3.41 2.22
N PHE A 374 2.18 3.88 1.35
CA PHE A 374 3.25 4.84 1.67
C PHE A 374 3.12 6.12 0.83
N GLY A 375 3.69 7.21 1.36
CA GLY A 375 3.61 8.52 0.71
C GLY A 375 2.21 9.12 0.73
N ARG A 376 1.40 8.79 1.70
CA ARG A 376 0.01 9.20 1.83
C ARG A 376 -0.10 10.48 2.65
N ASN A 377 -0.23 11.61 1.94
CA ASN A 377 -0.49 12.92 2.56
C ASN A 377 -1.98 13.25 2.69
N ASP A 378 -2.83 12.41 2.12
CA ASP A 378 -4.30 12.55 2.09
C ASP A 378 -5.00 11.86 3.27
N ILE A 379 -4.30 10.98 3.99
CA ILE A 379 -4.81 10.23 5.14
C ILE A 379 -3.83 10.33 6.34
N ASP A 380 -4.38 10.23 7.55
CA ASP A 380 -3.57 10.22 8.76
C ASP A 380 -3.13 8.78 9.10
N VAL A 381 -1.90 8.45 8.76
CA VAL A 381 -1.28 7.17 9.09
C VAL A 381 0.05 7.37 9.81
N PRO A 382 0.29 6.67 10.94
CA PRO A 382 1.41 6.96 11.84
C PRO A 382 2.79 6.78 11.22
N TRP A 383 2.96 5.82 10.30
CA TRP A 383 4.25 5.54 9.67
C TRP A 383 4.69 6.62 8.65
N GLU A 384 3.83 7.58 8.34
CA GLU A 384 4.19 8.73 7.50
C GLU A 384 4.61 9.96 8.31
N LYS A 385 4.57 9.91 9.64
CA LYS A 385 5.01 11.02 10.51
C LYS A 385 6.52 11.21 10.45
N THR A 386 6.94 12.47 10.52
CA THR A 386 8.36 12.89 10.57
C THR A 386 8.76 13.44 11.96
N ASP A 387 8.15 12.91 12.99
CA ASP A 387 8.30 13.34 14.38
C ASP A 387 9.64 12.94 15.03
N LYS A 388 10.46 12.16 14.35
CA LYS A 388 11.82 11.78 14.80
C LYS A 388 12.94 12.64 14.19
N VAL A 389 12.60 13.58 13.31
CA VAL A 389 13.57 14.41 12.58
C VAL A 389 14.48 15.20 13.53
N GLU A 390 13.94 15.90 14.51
CA GLU A 390 14.74 16.73 15.43
C GLU A 390 15.67 15.88 16.31
N MET A 391 15.25 14.69 16.68
CA MET A 391 16.09 13.74 17.40
C MET A 391 17.25 13.24 16.53
N LEU A 392 16.95 12.89 15.25
CA LEU A 392 17.96 12.38 14.32
C LEU A 392 18.97 13.44 13.88
N LYS A 393 18.58 14.70 13.79
CA LYS A 393 19.49 15.81 13.47
C LYS A 393 20.64 15.96 14.46
N LYS A 394 20.51 15.46 15.70
CA LYS A 394 21.58 15.51 16.70
C LYS A 394 22.80 14.65 16.33
N TYR A 395 22.67 13.75 15.37
CA TYR A 395 23.76 12.92 14.89
C TYR A 395 24.51 13.50 13.68
N MET A 396 24.08 14.66 13.16
CA MET A 396 24.73 15.36 12.05
C MET A 396 25.98 16.13 12.45
#